data_da608544a15742f3e86bccadd4085b1c
#
_entry.id   da608544a15742f3e86bccadd4085b1c
#
_cell.length_a   1.000
_cell.length_b   1.000
_cell.length_c   1.000
_cell.angle_alpha   90.00
_cell.angle_beta   90.00
_cell.angle_gamma   90.00
#
_symmetry.space_group_name_H-M   'P 1'
#
loop_
_entity.id
_entity.type
_entity.pdbx_description
1 polymer ?
#
loop_
_entity_poly.entity_id
_entity_poly.type
_entity_poly.pdbx_seq_one_letter_code
_entity_poly.pdbx_strand_id
1 'polypeptide(L)'
;MRILGVDPGLTRCGVGVIEADAYRRVKLVDVGVARSAPDQAPQQRLLIIYNELLTQIKIFHPDVVAIERVFAEENVRSVTSTAQVAGIAMLAAAQFSLPVALYSPSEVKAAVTGHGRAVKKQVQFMVQKILQLDALPRPKDAADALAIAVCCAWRGGGESGQKTDRAQHGGAGMLPRAEGADLTPAQKLWAQAERLGSRHGAVAPKK
;
A
#
# COMPACT_ATOMS: atom_id res chain seq x y z
N MET A 1 14.40 -10.57 -9.73
CA MET A 1 13.11 -10.34 -9.03
C MET A 1 12.35 -9.27 -9.77
N ARG A 2 11.11 -9.57 -10.13
CA ARG A 2 10.23 -8.61 -10.82
C ARG A 2 9.24 -8.00 -9.83
N ILE A 3 9.09 -6.68 -9.85
CA ILE A 3 8.33 -5.93 -8.86
C ILE A 3 7.27 -5.09 -9.56
N LEU A 4 6.02 -5.23 -9.14
CA LEU A 4 4.92 -4.35 -9.54
C LEU A 4 4.75 -3.28 -8.46
N GLY A 5 5.10 -2.03 -8.77
CA GLY A 5 4.83 -0.87 -7.93
C GLY A 5 3.45 -0.28 -8.24
N VAL A 6 2.71 0.06 -7.21
CA VAL A 6 1.36 0.64 -7.30
C VAL A 6 1.30 1.93 -6.49
N ASP A 7 0.99 3.04 -7.15
CA ASP A 7 0.62 4.31 -6.54
C ASP A 7 -0.92 4.42 -6.54
N PRO A 8 -1.59 4.17 -5.40
CA PRO A 8 -3.03 4.00 -5.37
C PRO A 8 -3.78 5.32 -5.53
N GLY A 9 -4.56 5.44 -6.61
CA GLY A 9 -5.45 6.56 -6.84
C GLY A 9 -6.69 6.15 -7.63
N LEU A 10 -7.89 6.54 -7.17
CA LEU A 10 -9.15 6.10 -7.77
C LEU A 10 -9.36 6.67 -9.19
N THR A 11 -8.95 7.90 -9.46
CA THR A 11 -9.03 8.50 -10.80
C THR A 11 -7.85 8.09 -11.68
N ARG A 12 -6.67 7.98 -11.07
CA ARG A 12 -5.42 7.57 -11.71
C ARG A 12 -4.62 6.75 -10.73
N CYS A 13 -4.49 5.48 -11.02
CA CYS A 13 -3.64 4.57 -10.28
C CYS A 13 -2.36 4.35 -11.08
N GLY A 14 -1.23 4.80 -10.56
CA GLY A 14 0.07 4.56 -11.17
C GLY A 14 0.46 3.09 -11.05
N VAL A 15 0.99 2.53 -12.13
CA VAL A 15 1.55 1.17 -12.17
C VAL A 15 2.91 1.20 -12.82
N GLY A 16 3.89 0.52 -12.21
CA GLY A 16 5.23 0.44 -12.75
C GLY A 16 5.84 -0.93 -12.48
N VAL A 17 6.37 -1.56 -13.50
CA VAL A 17 7.03 -2.87 -13.41
C VAL A 17 8.52 -2.70 -13.64
N ILE A 18 9.32 -3.17 -12.71
CA ILE A 18 10.78 -3.20 -12.82
C ILE A 18 11.31 -4.61 -12.59
N GLU A 19 12.49 -4.85 -13.09
CA GLU A 19 13.29 -6.03 -12.79
C GLU A 19 14.52 -5.63 -12.00
N ALA A 20 14.76 -6.32 -10.86
CA ALA A 20 15.94 -6.12 -10.02
C ALA A 20 16.83 -7.38 -10.05
N ASP A 21 18.13 -7.20 -10.23
CA ASP A 21 19.11 -8.28 -10.15
C ASP A 21 19.62 -8.49 -8.69
N ALA A 22 20.49 -9.48 -8.52
CA ALA A 22 21.08 -9.80 -7.22
C ALA A 22 21.96 -8.67 -6.65
N TYR A 23 22.42 -7.76 -7.50
CA TYR A 23 23.23 -6.59 -7.12
C TYR A 23 22.37 -5.34 -6.91
N ARG A 24 21.03 -5.50 -6.86
CA ARG A 24 20.06 -4.40 -6.72
C ARG A 24 20.08 -3.38 -7.86
N ARG A 25 20.63 -3.74 -9.01
CA ARG A 25 20.46 -2.94 -10.23
C ARG A 25 19.07 -3.15 -10.75
N VAL A 26 18.43 -2.09 -11.18
CA VAL A 26 17.02 -2.08 -11.59
C VAL A 26 16.88 -1.68 -13.05
N LYS A 27 15.94 -2.31 -13.74
CA LYS A 27 15.62 -2.04 -15.15
C LYS A 27 14.11 -1.88 -15.29
N LEU A 28 13.69 -0.88 -16.07
CA LEU A 28 12.28 -0.71 -16.43
C LEU A 28 11.82 -1.89 -17.31
N VAL A 29 10.65 -2.44 -16.97
CA VAL A 29 9.95 -3.44 -17.78
C VAL A 29 8.72 -2.80 -18.43
N ASP A 30 7.86 -2.17 -17.61
CA ASP A 30 6.66 -1.48 -18.08
C ASP A 30 6.26 -0.34 -17.14
N VAL A 31 5.51 0.63 -17.64
CA VAL A 31 4.99 1.72 -16.86
C VAL A 31 3.69 2.26 -17.45
N GLY A 32 2.69 2.49 -16.60
CA GLY A 32 1.39 2.97 -17.03
C GLY A 32 0.57 3.64 -15.94
N VAL A 33 -0.65 4.00 -16.29
CA VAL A 33 -1.64 4.53 -15.35
C VAL A 33 -3.00 3.95 -15.69
N ALA A 34 -3.56 3.19 -14.78
CA ALA A 34 -4.95 2.79 -14.82
C ALA A 34 -5.85 4.00 -14.53
N ARG A 35 -6.88 4.21 -15.35
CA ARG A 35 -7.74 5.39 -15.29
C ARG A 35 -9.19 5.01 -15.14
N SER A 36 -9.92 5.75 -14.29
CA SER A 36 -11.38 5.68 -14.22
C SER A 36 -11.99 7.08 -14.31
N ALA A 37 -13.17 7.19 -14.90
CA ALA A 37 -13.86 8.47 -15.06
C ALA A 37 -14.47 8.93 -13.72
N PRO A 38 -14.33 10.22 -13.34
CA PRO A 38 -14.84 10.73 -12.06
C PRO A 38 -16.36 10.69 -11.90
N ASP A 39 -17.10 10.68 -12.99
CA ASP A 39 -18.56 10.63 -13.08
C ASP A 39 -19.14 9.21 -12.93
N GLN A 40 -18.30 8.19 -13.00
CA GLN A 40 -18.72 6.80 -12.76
C GLN A 40 -18.92 6.50 -11.28
N ALA A 41 -19.81 5.55 -10.99
CA ALA A 41 -20.06 5.08 -9.62
C ALA A 41 -18.77 4.48 -9.01
N PRO A 42 -18.49 4.73 -7.71
CA PRO A 42 -17.22 4.33 -7.08
C PRO A 42 -16.87 2.84 -7.25
N GLN A 43 -17.85 1.95 -7.14
CA GLN A 43 -17.65 0.50 -7.29
C GLN A 43 -17.23 0.12 -8.73
N GLN A 44 -17.74 0.81 -9.76
CA GLN A 44 -17.36 0.59 -11.15
C GLN A 44 -15.93 1.07 -11.39
N ARG A 45 -15.57 2.22 -10.81
CA ARG A 45 -14.22 2.76 -10.87
C ARG A 45 -13.20 1.82 -10.21
N LEU A 46 -13.53 1.27 -9.05
CA LEU A 46 -12.70 0.28 -8.37
C LEU A 46 -12.54 -0.98 -9.24
N LEU A 47 -13.61 -1.46 -9.87
CA LEU A 47 -13.55 -2.62 -10.75
C LEU A 47 -12.64 -2.39 -11.97
N ILE A 48 -12.66 -1.20 -12.58
CA ILE A 48 -11.78 -0.84 -13.68
C ILE A 48 -10.31 -0.91 -13.25
N ILE A 49 -9.96 -0.26 -12.12
CA ILE A 49 -8.59 -0.29 -11.58
C ILE A 49 -8.17 -1.70 -11.21
N TYR A 50 -9.06 -2.47 -10.58
CA TYR A 50 -8.80 -3.86 -10.20
C TYR A 50 -8.49 -4.74 -11.42
N ASN A 51 -9.29 -4.67 -12.48
CA ASN A 51 -9.08 -5.44 -13.71
C ASN A 51 -7.75 -5.07 -14.39
N GLU A 52 -7.37 -3.80 -14.35
CA GLU A 52 -6.06 -3.38 -14.87
C GLU A 52 -4.93 -3.98 -14.05
N LEU A 53 -5.01 -3.95 -12.72
CA LEU A 53 -4.02 -4.60 -11.84
C LEU A 53 -3.90 -6.09 -12.09
N LEU A 54 -5.04 -6.80 -12.28
CA LEU A 54 -5.04 -8.22 -12.66
C LEU A 54 -4.36 -8.44 -14.01
N THR A 55 -4.58 -7.56 -14.97
CA THR A 55 -3.96 -7.63 -16.29
C THR A 55 -2.45 -7.47 -16.19
N GLN A 56 -1.97 -6.48 -15.42
CA GLN A 56 -0.55 -6.26 -15.17
C GLN A 56 0.11 -7.49 -14.50
N ILE A 57 -0.54 -8.06 -13.47
CA ILE A 57 -0.02 -9.26 -12.79
C ILE A 57 0.07 -10.45 -13.77
N LYS A 58 -0.97 -10.66 -14.60
CA LYS A 58 -1.00 -11.76 -15.57
C LYS A 58 0.03 -11.61 -16.69
N ILE A 59 0.28 -10.40 -17.16
CA ILE A 59 1.23 -10.15 -18.27
C ILE A 59 2.67 -10.23 -17.76
N PHE A 60 2.95 -9.60 -16.63
CA PHE A 60 4.33 -9.39 -16.19
C PHE A 60 4.81 -10.41 -15.14
N HIS A 61 3.92 -11.22 -14.56
CA HIS A 61 4.26 -12.22 -13.55
C HIS A 61 5.23 -11.68 -12.47
N PRO A 62 4.85 -10.65 -11.71
CA PRO A 62 5.72 -10.10 -10.68
C PRO A 62 5.93 -11.09 -9.53
N ASP A 63 7.08 -11.01 -8.87
CA ASP A 63 7.39 -11.79 -7.67
C ASP A 63 6.82 -11.13 -6.39
N VAL A 64 6.54 -9.83 -6.45
CA VAL A 64 6.01 -9.03 -5.32
C VAL A 64 5.23 -7.82 -5.83
N VAL A 65 4.20 -7.43 -5.09
CA VAL A 65 3.47 -6.17 -5.30
C VAL A 65 3.85 -5.18 -4.22
N ALA A 66 4.40 -4.04 -4.62
CA ALA A 66 4.77 -2.94 -3.73
C ALA A 66 3.74 -1.81 -3.83
N ILE A 67 3.17 -1.39 -2.70
CA ILE A 67 2.07 -0.42 -2.66
C ILE A 67 2.45 0.74 -1.73
N GLU A 68 2.12 1.98 -2.09
CA GLU A 68 2.25 3.10 -1.17
C GLU A 68 1.24 2.98 -0.02
N ARG A 69 1.74 3.12 1.21
CA ARG A 69 0.91 3.08 2.42
C ARG A 69 0.13 4.39 2.56
N VAL A 70 -1.17 4.27 2.75
CA VAL A 70 -2.07 5.41 2.98
C VAL A 70 -1.96 5.87 4.43
N PHE A 71 -1.75 7.18 4.64
CA PHE A 71 -1.79 7.82 5.96
C PHE A 71 -2.96 8.78 6.05
N ALA A 72 -3.59 8.83 7.23
CA ALA A 72 -4.79 9.61 7.48
C ALA A 72 -4.54 11.12 7.73
N GLU A 73 -3.34 11.64 7.43
CA GLU A 73 -2.94 13.01 7.77
C GLU A 73 -3.50 14.09 6.82
N GLU A 74 -4.09 13.72 5.68
CA GLU A 74 -4.62 14.66 4.69
C GLU A 74 -6.10 14.37 4.40
N ASN A 75 -6.78 15.30 3.76
CA ASN A 75 -8.19 15.34 3.40
C ASN A 75 -8.91 13.96 3.36
N VAL A 76 -9.82 13.70 4.30
CA VAL A 76 -10.54 12.43 4.53
C VAL A 76 -11.13 11.80 3.25
N ARG A 77 -11.62 12.63 2.31
CA ARG A 77 -12.20 12.11 1.06
C ARG A 77 -11.15 11.47 0.13
N SER A 78 -9.96 12.06 0.04
CA SER A 78 -8.88 11.48 -0.79
C SER A 78 -8.29 10.24 -0.13
N VAL A 79 -8.13 10.26 1.19
CA VAL A 79 -7.64 9.12 1.97
C VAL A 79 -8.52 7.89 1.80
N THR A 80 -9.85 8.05 1.88
CA THR A 80 -10.79 6.93 1.70
C THR A 80 -10.65 6.27 0.33
N SER A 81 -10.66 7.05 -0.74
CA SER A 81 -10.55 6.51 -2.10
C SER A 81 -9.19 5.85 -2.36
N THR A 82 -8.11 6.43 -1.85
CA THR A 82 -6.77 5.85 -1.95
C THR A 82 -6.67 4.54 -1.16
N ALA A 83 -7.24 4.47 0.05
CA ALA A 83 -7.28 3.25 0.85
C ALA A 83 -8.09 2.13 0.18
N GLN A 84 -9.20 2.46 -0.48
CA GLN A 84 -9.98 1.49 -1.25
C GLN A 84 -9.16 0.90 -2.40
N VAL A 85 -8.42 1.73 -3.14
CA VAL A 85 -7.54 1.26 -4.23
C VAL A 85 -6.38 0.43 -3.70
N ALA A 86 -5.75 0.84 -2.59
CA ALA A 86 -4.74 0.01 -1.93
C ALA A 86 -5.30 -1.36 -1.51
N GLY A 87 -6.53 -1.41 -0.99
CA GLY A 87 -7.22 -2.65 -0.63
C GLY A 87 -7.44 -3.57 -1.82
N ILE A 88 -7.92 -3.06 -2.96
CA ILE A 88 -8.09 -3.90 -4.17
C ILE A 88 -6.75 -4.32 -4.79
N ALA A 89 -5.68 -3.54 -4.63
CA ALA A 89 -4.34 -3.94 -5.06
C ALA A 89 -3.81 -5.11 -4.21
N MET A 90 -4.03 -5.08 -2.89
CA MET A 90 -3.72 -6.21 -2.00
C MET A 90 -4.56 -7.45 -2.35
N LEU A 91 -5.85 -7.27 -2.65
CA LEU A 91 -6.72 -8.38 -3.07
C LEU A 91 -6.25 -8.99 -4.39
N ALA A 92 -5.87 -8.16 -5.38
CA ALA A 92 -5.31 -8.63 -6.64
C ALA A 92 -4.03 -9.44 -6.43
N ALA A 93 -3.11 -8.99 -5.58
CA ALA A 93 -1.91 -9.72 -5.22
C ALA A 93 -2.23 -11.06 -4.55
N ALA A 94 -3.16 -11.08 -3.59
CA ALA A 94 -3.57 -12.27 -2.86
C ALA A 94 -4.16 -13.36 -3.77
N GLN A 95 -4.92 -12.99 -4.80
CA GLN A 95 -5.46 -13.96 -5.78
C GLN A 95 -4.38 -14.74 -6.55
N PHE A 96 -3.18 -14.16 -6.67
CA PHE A 96 -2.03 -14.81 -7.30
C PHE A 96 -1.00 -15.30 -6.29
N SER A 97 -1.35 -15.31 -4.99
CA SER A 97 -0.46 -15.68 -3.89
C SER A 97 0.84 -14.87 -3.86
N LEU A 98 0.80 -13.62 -4.32
CA LEU A 98 1.96 -12.74 -4.35
C LEU A 98 2.13 -12.04 -3.01
N PRO A 99 3.35 -11.94 -2.48
CA PRO A 99 3.64 -11.13 -1.32
C PRO A 99 3.39 -9.64 -1.60
N VAL A 100 2.95 -8.92 -0.57
CA VAL A 100 2.71 -7.48 -0.64
C VAL A 100 3.68 -6.75 0.29
N ALA A 101 4.32 -5.71 -0.23
CA ALA A 101 5.18 -4.81 0.53
C ALA A 101 4.55 -3.40 0.58
N LEU A 102 4.44 -2.82 1.78
CA LEU A 102 3.84 -1.50 2.00
C LEU A 102 4.92 -0.49 2.41
N TYR A 103 5.01 0.63 1.70
CA TYR A 103 6.00 1.69 1.96
C TYR A 103 5.32 3.04 2.17
N SER A 104 5.77 3.78 3.17
CA SER A 104 5.34 5.16 3.37
C SER A 104 5.93 6.10 2.31
N PRO A 105 5.29 7.25 2.03
CA PRO A 105 5.84 8.26 1.12
C PRO A 105 7.26 8.70 1.48
N SER A 106 7.55 8.83 2.78
CA SER A 106 8.88 9.21 3.27
C SER A 106 9.94 8.12 3.05
N GLU A 107 9.55 6.85 3.18
CA GLU A 107 10.44 5.71 2.88
C GLU A 107 10.77 5.63 1.40
N VAL A 108 9.78 5.82 0.52
CA VAL A 108 9.98 5.85 -0.93
C VAL A 108 10.93 6.98 -1.31
N LYS A 109 10.67 8.21 -0.81
CA LYS A 109 11.54 9.35 -1.05
C LYS A 109 12.96 9.10 -0.57
N ALA A 110 13.13 8.60 0.66
CA ALA A 110 14.45 8.31 1.24
C ALA A 110 15.21 7.24 0.44
N ALA A 111 14.53 6.18 0.00
CA ALA A 111 15.15 5.14 -0.81
C ALA A 111 15.69 5.68 -2.14
N VAL A 112 14.87 6.47 -2.86
CA VAL A 112 15.20 6.94 -4.20
C VAL A 112 16.17 8.12 -4.20
N THR A 113 16.07 9.05 -3.22
CA THR A 113 16.83 10.31 -3.21
C THR A 113 17.84 10.42 -2.07
N GLY A 114 17.85 9.46 -1.14
CA GLY A 114 18.60 9.58 0.12
C GLY A 114 17.94 10.49 1.16
N HIS A 115 16.81 11.14 0.84
CA HIS A 115 16.18 12.12 1.72
C HIS A 115 14.66 12.02 1.77
N GLY A 116 14.09 11.67 2.93
CA GLY A 116 12.64 11.42 3.11
C GLY A 116 11.72 12.62 2.90
N ARG A 117 12.28 13.85 2.87
CA ARG A 117 11.55 15.10 2.61
C ARG A 117 11.76 15.63 1.18
N ALA A 118 12.34 14.84 0.29
CA ALA A 118 12.55 15.23 -1.10
C ALA A 118 11.25 15.68 -1.78
N VAL A 119 11.35 16.70 -2.63
CA VAL A 119 10.19 17.16 -3.42
C VAL A 119 9.97 16.24 -4.62
N LYS A 120 8.73 16.17 -5.12
CA LYS A 120 8.34 15.27 -6.22
C LYS A 120 9.25 15.36 -7.45
N LYS A 121 9.69 16.57 -7.83
CA LYS A 121 10.62 16.75 -8.98
C LYS A 121 11.95 16.04 -8.78
N GLN A 122 12.48 16.02 -7.53
CA GLN A 122 13.72 15.30 -7.22
C GLN A 122 13.53 13.79 -7.34
N VAL A 123 12.41 13.26 -6.83
CA VAL A 123 12.08 11.84 -6.95
C VAL A 123 11.99 11.44 -8.44
N GLN A 124 11.24 12.18 -9.25
CA GLN A 124 11.11 11.91 -10.70
C GLN A 124 12.45 11.92 -11.43
N PHE A 125 13.29 12.92 -11.13
CA PHE A 125 14.64 13.01 -11.70
C PHE A 125 15.50 11.81 -11.30
N MET A 126 15.48 11.42 -10.03
CA MET A 126 16.24 10.27 -9.56
C MET A 126 15.74 8.95 -10.16
N VAL A 127 14.41 8.75 -10.26
CA VAL A 127 13.83 7.58 -10.95
C VAL A 127 14.30 7.50 -12.39
N GLN A 128 14.31 8.62 -13.12
CA GLN A 128 14.85 8.69 -14.49
C GLN A 128 16.32 8.22 -14.52
N LYS A 129 17.16 8.71 -13.61
CA LYS A 129 18.59 8.36 -13.56
C LYS A 129 18.82 6.92 -13.15
N ILE A 130 18.10 6.43 -12.14
CA ILE A 130 18.20 5.06 -11.62
C ILE A 130 17.85 4.04 -12.70
N LEU A 131 16.74 4.30 -13.43
CA LEU A 131 16.24 3.42 -14.48
C LEU A 131 16.87 3.71 -15.86
N GLN A 132 17.78 4.70 -15.95
CA GLN A 132 18.48 5.10 -17.19
C GLN A 132 17.50 5.44 -18.32
N LEU A 133 16.44 6.20 -18.00
CA LEU A 133 15.42 6.56 -18.98
C LEU A 133 15.87 7.80 -19.80
N ASP A 134 15.58 7.81 -21.09
CA ASP A 134 15.88 8.94 -21.99
C ASP A 134 15.10 10.21 -21.61
N ALA A 135 13.90 10.06 -21.04
CA ALA A 135 13.04 11.15 -20.60
C ALA A 135 12.43 10.88 -19.22
N LEU A 136 11.94 11.94 -18.58
CA LEU A 136 11.18 11.82 -17.33
C LEU A 136 9.93 10.95 -17.53
N PRO A 137 9.66 9.96 -16.67
CA PRO A 137 8.45 9.15 -16.75
C PRO A 137 7.20 10.04 -16.75
N ARG A 138 6.29 9.77 -17.67
CA ARG A 138 5.00 10.48 -17.78
C ARG A 138 3.86 9.47 -17.90
N PRO A 139 2.69 9.76 -17.31
CA PRO A 139 2.38 10.87 -16.40
C PRO A 139 3.06 10.74 -15.03
N LYS A 140 2.91 11.75 -14.15
CA LYS A 140 3.60 11.79 -12.85
C LYS A 140 3.30 10.58 -11.96
N ASP A 141 2.06 10.11 -11.97
CA ASP A 141 1.63 8.94 -11.19
C ASP A 141 2.40 7.66 -11.59
N ALA A 142 2.80 7.56 -12.84
CA ALA A 142 3.67 6.48 -13.33
C ALA A 142 5.09 6.54 -12.71
N ALA A 143 5.64 7.74 -12.56
CA ALA A 143 6.92 7.93 -11.90
C ALA A 143 6.87 7.60 -10.39
N ASP A 144 5.76 7.93 -9.73
CA ASP A 144 5.55 7.61 -8.32
C ASP A 144 5.46 6.08 -8.13
N ALA A 145 4.76 5.36 -9.00
CA ALA A 145 4.73 3.89 -8.98
C ALA A 145 6.10 3.24 -9.21
N LEU A 146 6.91 3.77 -10.14
CA LEU A 146 8.29 3.30 -10.33
C LEU A 146 9.17 3.56 -9.11
N ALA A 147 9.01 4.70 -8.43
CA ALA A 147 9.73 5.00 -7.20
C ALA A 147 9.41 3.99 -6.08
N ILE A 148 8.14 3.56 -5.97
CA ILE A 148 7.69 2.54 -5.02
C ILE A 148 8.34 1.19 -5.36
N ALA A 149 8.38 0.81 -6.62
CA ALA A 149 9.02 -0.43 -7.07
C ALA A 149 10.53 -0.43 -6.78
N VAL A 150 11.23 0.68 -7.05
CA VAL A 150 12.66 0.86 -6.73
C VAL A 150 12.89 0.78 -5.21
N CYS A 151 12.04 1.40 -4.41
CA CYS A 151 12.10 1.31 -2.96
C CYS A 151 12.02 -0.15 -2.50
N CYS A 152 11.09 -0.93 -3.07
CA CYS A 152 10.94 -2.36 -2.79
C CYS A 152 12.22 -3.16 -3.15
N ALA A 153 12.79 -2.92 -4.34
CA ALA A 153 14.01 -3.57 -4.79
C ALA A 153 15.19 -3.36 -3.81
N TRP A 154 15.29 -2.17 -3.26
CA TRP A 154 16.43 -1.79 -2.42
C TRP A 154 16.25 -2.09 -0.92
N ARG A 155 15.00 -2.22 -0.46
CA ARG A 155 14.69 -2.54 0.94
C ARG A 155 14.45 -4.02 1.21
N GLY A 156 14.41 -4.85 0.17
CA GLY A 156 14.10 -6.28 0.28
C GLY A 156 12.61 -6.52 0.29
N GLY A 157 12.09 -7.04 -0.84
CA GLY A 157 10.65 -7.26 -1.03
C GLY A 157 10.05 -8.21 -0.01
N GLY A 158 9.00 -7.78 0.66
CA GLY A 158 8.13 -8.63 1.48
C GLY A 158 8.56 -8.89 2.93
N GLU A 159 9.85 -8.95 3.24
CA GLU A 159 10.28 -9.22 4.63
C GLU A 159 10.23 -7.99 5.56
N SER A 160 10.37 -6.79 5.01
CA SER A 160 10.36 -5.56 5.82
C SER A 160 8.96 -5.06 6.18
N GLY A 161 7.92 -5.45 5.42
CA GLY A 161 6.54 -5.02 5.67
C GLY A 161 5.93 -5.62 6.95
N GLN A 162 6.36 -6.81 7.34
CA GLN A 162 5.82 -7.46 8.55
C GLN A 162 6.54 -7.08 9.85
N LYS A 163 7.81 -6.65 9.77
CA LYS A 163 8.57 -6.28 10.98
C LYS A 163 8.26 -4.87 11.49
N THR A 164 7.82 -3.95 10.63
CA THR A 164 7.50 -2.57 11.03
C THR A 164 6.11 -2.43 11.64
N ASP A 165 5.14 -3.28 11.29
CA ASP A 165 3.81 -3.24 11.89
C ASP A 165 3.80 -3.70 13.36
N ARG A 166 4.69 -4.61 13.75
CA ARG A 166 4.80 -5.02 15.18
C ARG A 166 5.46 -3.96 16.06
N ALA A 167 6.32 -3.10 15.50
CA ALA A 167 7.00 -2.06 16.28
C ALA A 167 6.24 -0.72 16.33
N GLN A 168 5.36 -0.44 15.35
CA GLN A 168 4.58 0.80 15.31
C GLN A 168 3.10 0.63 15.70
N HIS A 169 2.58 -0.60 15.72
CA HIS A 169 1.34 -0.95 16.42
C HIS A 169 1.61 -1.47 17.84
N GLY A 170 2.78 -1.20 18.35
CA GLY A 170 3.02 -1.20 19.80
C GLY A 170 2.09 -0.16 20.39
N GLY A 171 0.89 -0.58 20.72
CA GLY A 171 0.11 0.11 21.70
C GLY A 171 -0.80 1.25 21.28
N ALA A 172 -1.26 1.37 20.05
CA ALA A 172 -2.46 2.18 19.80
C ALA A 172 -3.75 1.38 20.02
N GLY A 173 -3.71 0.38 20.86
CA GLY A 173 -4.89 -0.42 21.14
C GLY A 173 -4.99 -0.94 22.55
N MET A 174 -3.91 -0.93 23.29
CA MET A 174 -3.98 -1.17 24.73
C MET A 174 -3.60 0.12 25.45
N LEU A 175 -4.58 1.00 25.60
CA LEU A 175 -4.63 1.82 26.81
C LEU A 175 -4.39 0.84 27.96
N PRO A 176 -3.48 1.13 28.91
CA PRO A 176 -3.30 0.29 30.07
C PRO A 176 -4.68 0.01 30.62
N ARG A 177 -5.08 -1.26 30.75
CA ARG A 177 -6.33 -1.61 31.42
C ARG A 177 -6.32 -0.83 32.72
N ALA A 178 -7.24 0.09 32.86
CA ALA A 178 -7.45 0.74 34.13
C ALA A 178 -7.91 -0.37 35.10
N GLU A 179 -6.95 -0.92 35.82
CA GLU A 179 -7.19 -1.90 36.88
C GLU A 179 -7.43 -1.10 38.13
N GLY A 180 -8.63 -1.19 38.69
CA GLY A 180 -8.93 -0.63 40.00
C GLY A 180 -10.11 0.35 40.05
N ALA A 181 -10.22 1.05 41.16
CA ALA A 181 -11.34 1.87 41.60
C ALA A 181 -11.63 3.12 40.73
N ASP A 182 -10.77 3.47 39.79
CA ASP A 182 -10.80 4.73 39.02
C ASP A 182 -11.47 4.64 37.65
N LEU A 183 -12.20 3.57 37.36
CA LEU A 183 -12.95 3.46 36.11
C LEU A 183 -14.12 4.45 36.08
N THR A 184 -14.22 5.24 35.02
CA THR A 184 -15.39 6.07 34.77
C THR A 184 -16.65 5.22 34.60
N PRO A 185 -17.87 5.78 34.81
CA PRO A 185 -19.12 5.03 34.62
C PRO A 185 -19.22 4.38 33.23
N ALA A 186 -18.77 5.05 32.17
CA ALA A 186 -18.75 4.52 30.81
C ALA A 186 -17.79 3.32 30.66
N GLN A 187 -16.61 3.39 31.25
CA GLN A 187 -15.65 2.29 31.24
C GLN A 187 -16.14 1.06 32.01
N LYS A 188 -16.88 1.27 33.13
CA LYS A 188 -17.55 0.19 33.87
C LYS A 188 -18.61 -0.52 33.05
N LEU A 189 -19.45 0.25 32.33
CA LEU A 189 -20.47 -0.30 31.43
C LEU A 189 -19.84 -1.07 30.26
N TRP A 190 -18.76 -0.57 29.68
CA TRP A 190 -18.02 -1.27 28.62
C TRP A 190 -17.44 -2.59 29.11
N ALA A 191 -16.73 -2.60 30.24
CA ALA A 191 -16.17 -3.81 30.83
C ALA A 191 -17.24 -4.85 31.19
N GLN A 192 -18.44 -4.41 31.58
CA GLN A 192 -19.58 -5.28 31.83
C GLN A 192 -20.12 -5.89 30.53
N ALA A 193 -20.22 -5.11 29.45
CA ALA A 193 -20.65 -5.57 28.14
C ALA A 193 -19.67 -6.61 27.55
N GLU A 194 -18.35 -6.40 27.69
CA GLU A 194 -17.35 -7.37 27.27
C GLU A 194 -17.48 -8.72 28.01
N ARG A 195 -17.73 -8.69 29.33
CA ARG A 195 -17.95 -9.91 30.12
C ARG A 195 -19.23 -10.66 29.73
N LEU A 196 -20.25 -9.95 29.28
CA LEU A 196 -21.48 -10.55 28.78
C LEU A 196 -21.33 -11.07 27.35
N GLY A 197 -20.60 -10.37 26.49
CA GLY A 197 -20.31 -10.78 25.11
C GLY A 197 -19.44 -12.03 25.03
N SER A 198 -18.47 -12.21 25.93
CA SER A 198 -17.62 -13.40 25.95
C SER A 198 -18.33 -14.70 26.39
N ARG A 199 -19.55 -14.62 26.92
CA ARG A 199 -20.39 -15.77 27.29
C ARG A 199 -21.27 -16.31 26.16
N HIS A 200 -21.40 -15.58 25.05
CA HIS A 200 -22.08 -16.07 23.87
C HIS A 200 -21.05 -16.62 22.90
N GLY A 201 -20.59 -17.83 23.21
CA GLY A 201 -19.80 -18.63 22.27
C GLY A 201 -20.54 -18.78 20.93
N ALA A 202 -19.78 -18.80 19.85
CA ALA A 202 -20.27 -18.95 18.49
C ALA A 202 -21.37 -20.02 18.41
N VAL A 203 -22.49 -19.67 17.80
CA VAL A 203 -23.60 -20.60 17.54
C VAL A 203 -23.06 -21.67 16.59
N ALA A 204 -22.96 -22.91 17.08
CA ALA A 204 -22.60 -24.04 16.23
C ALA A 204 -23.67 -24.24 15.13
N PRO A 205 -23.29 -24.55 13.87
CA PRO A 205 -24.27 -24.82 12.83
C PRO A 205 -25.09 -26.06 13.22
N LYS A 206 -26.41 -25.94 13.20
CA LYS A 206 -27.31 -27.07 13.35
C LYS A 206 -27.09 -28.03 12.18
N LYS A 207 -26.93 -29.32 12.52
CA LYS A 207 -26.91 -30.42 11.55
C LYS A 207 -28.22 -30.52 10.82
#